data_4f65212be8ebaf8a9bbb433eb5a21745
#
_entry.id   4f65212be8ebaf8a9bbb433eb5a21745
#
_cell.length_a   1.000
_cell.length_b   1.000
_cell.length_c   1.000
_cell.angle_alpha   90.00
_cell.angle_beta   90.00
_cell.angle_gamma   90.00
#
_symmetry.space_group_name_H-M   'P 1'
#
loop_
_entity.id
_entity.type
_entity.pdbx_description
1 polymer ?
#
loop_
_entity_poly.entity_id
_entity_poly.type
_entity_poly.pdbx_seq_one_letter_code
_entity_poly.pdbx_strand_id
1 'polypeptide(L)'
;MQTFTAPITGNYKLEVWGAQGGGYDNHDNAPGGYSGGWKNVSKDDILYVVCGGKGIDTNKYTDGTSYNGGGIGLEGSGGGGATHISTATGLLKDFVDNKSAVICVAGGGGSNGGWAEYNFSKFQSGGGEVGLGSPTHYWYWDENGEEAMFTTKGDTGGTQTGCGPDGIKGGFGYGGSTSAGGAGGGGWYGGNASGEGGVSTMTHGGGGSGYIGGLTNATTIDGGKTFPRPGGGTEQGHRDHGYAIISWISPSL
;
A
#
# COMPACT_ATOMS: atom_id res chain seq x y z
N MET A 1 15.44 -7.07 -2.07
CA MET A 1 15.96 -5.91 -2.81
C MET A 1 16.72 -6.41 -4.02
N GLN A 2 16.53 -5.79 -5.17
CA GLN A 2 17.19 -6.10 -6.43
C GLN A 2 17.95 -4.87 -6.92
N THR A 3 19.00 -5.09 -7.72
CA THR A 3 19.83 -4.02 -8.29
C THR A 3 19.70 -4.04 -9.80
N PHE A 4 19.45 -2.87 -10.39
CA PHE A 4 19.47 -2.65 -11.83
C PHE A 4 20.63 -1.70 -12.15
N THR A 5 21.54 -2.13 -13.04
CA THR A 5 22.59 -1.26 -13.59
C THR A 5 22.20 -0.91 -15.01
N ALA A 6 22.10 0.37 -15.33
CA ALA A 6 21.68 0.83 -16.65
C ALA A 6 22.72 0.47 -17.72
N PRO A 7 22.41 -0.36 -18.71
CA PRO A 7 23.39 -0.79 -19.73
C PRO A 7 23.71 0.30 -20.75
N ILE A 8 22.86 1.30 -20.87
CA ILE A 8 22.97 2.39 -21.85
C ILE A 8 22.31 3.67 -21.30
N THR A 9 22.85 4.81 -21.61
CA THR A 9 22.23 6.11 -21.32
C THR A 9 20.93 6.27 -22.15
N GLY A 10 19.86 6.74 -21.50
CA GLY A 10 18.61 6.95 -22.20
C GLY A 10 17.46 7.29 -21.28
N ASN A 11 16.29 7.39 -21.89
CA ASN A 11 15.03 7.60 -21.23
C ASN A 11 14.40 6.25 -20.90
N TYR A 12 14.20 5.99 -19.63
CA TYR A 12 13.63 4.75 -19.11
C TYR A 12 12.22 5.00 -18.58
N LYS A 13 11.32 4.06 -18.83
CA LYS A 13 10.02 3.98 -18.13
C LYS A 13 10.21 3.13 -16.88
N LEU A 14 9.89 3.71 -15.72
CA LEU A 14 9.89 3.04 -14.43
C LEU A 14 8.44 2.84 -14.01
N GLU A 15 8.07 1.62 -13.67
CA GLU A 15 6.71 1.24 -13.26
C GLU A 15 6.78 0.38 -12.00
N VAL A 16 5.95 0.69 -11.02
CA VAL A 16 5.86 -0.04 -9.76
C VAL A 16 4.41 -0.30 -9.38
N TRP A 17 4.15 -1.48 -8.82
CA TRP A 17 2.86 -1.91 -8.29
C TRP A 17 3.02 -2.27 -6.82
N GLY A 18 2.19 -1.72 -5.95
CA GLY A 18 2.16 -2.02 -4.53
C GLY A 18 1.58 -3.42 -4.27
N ALA A 19 1.90 -4.00 -3.13
CA ALA A 19 1.36 -5.29 -2.76
C ALA A 19 -0.08 -5.20 -2.22
N GLN A 20 -0.86 -6.26 -2.37
CA GLN A 20 -2.16 -6.36 -1.72
C GLN A 20 -2.01 -6.52 -0.20
N GLY A 21 -2.98 -6.03 0.57
CA GLY A 21 -3.13 -6.34 1.98
C GLY A 21 -3.62 -7.75 2.21
N GLY A 22 -3.50 -8.22 3.43
CA GLY A 22 -4.04 -9.48 3.88
C GLY A 22 -5.48 -9.34 4.41
N GLY A 23 -6.10 -10.45 4.69
CA GLY A 23 -7.45 -10.52 5.24
C GLY A 23 -7.65 -11.74 6.13
N TYR A 24 -8.80 -11.74 6.78
CA TYR A 24 -9.27 -12.88 7.53
C TYR A 24 -10.10 -13.78 6.60
N ASP A 25 -9.85 -15.07 6.62
CA ASP A 25 -10.69 -16.13 6.00
C ASP A 25 -10.95 -16.00 4.48
N ASN A 26 -9.92 -15.67 3.68
CA ASN A 26 -9.98 -15.60 2.21
C ASN A 26 -10.94 -14.57 1.59
N HIS A 27 -11.34 -13.56 2.34
CA HIS A 27 -12.12 -12.45 1.78
C HIS A 27 -11.28 -11.60 0.82
N ASP A 28 -11.94 -10.87 -0.08
CA ASP A 28 -11.30 -9.97 -1.05
C ASP A 28 -10.41 -8.94 -0.35
N ASN A 29 -9.11 -9.12 -0.51
CA ASN A 29 -8.09 -8.30 0.11
C ASN A 29 -7.90 -6.97 -0.63
N ALA A 30 -7.55 -5.92 0.09
CA ALA A 30 -7.33 -4.60 -0.47
C ALA A 30 -6.14 -4.58 -1.45
N PRO A 31 -6.34 -4.21 -2.70
CA PRO A 31 -5.27 -4.23 -3.70
C PRO A 31 -4.26 -3.11 -3.48
N GLY A 32 -3.03 -3.34 -3.94
CA GLY A 32 -2.03 -2.30 -4.10
C GLY A 32 -2.32 -1.39 -5.29
N GLY A 33 -1.73 -0.19 -5.28
CA GLY A 33 -1.82 0.77 -6.36
C GLY A 33 -0.68 0.68 -7.36
N TYR A 34 -0.66 1.64 -8.27
CA TYR A 34 0.33 1.76 -9.33
C TYR A 34 0.98 3.15 -9.32
N SER A 35 2.27 3.20 -9.63
CA SER A 35 2.96 4.46 -9.96
C SER A 35 3.93 4.21 -11.11
N GLY A 36 3.97 5.13 -12.08
CA GLY A 36 4.88 5.00 -13.20
C GLY A 36 5.13 6.31 -13.91
N GLY A 37 6.23 6.38 -14.66
CA GLY A 37 6.64 7.55 -15.41
C GLY A 37 8.04 7.37 -16.00
N TRP A 38 8.64 8.48 -16.39
CA TRP A 38 9.88 8.51 -17.19
C TRP A 38 11.03 9.09 -16.37
N LYS A 39 12.22 8.58 -16.61
CA LYS A 39 13.46 9.07 -16.00
C LYS A 39 14.62 8.93 -16.97
N ASN A 40 15.40 9.99 -17.16
CA ASN A 40 16.71 9.88 -17.78
C ASN A 40 17.68 9.21 -16.81
N VAL A 41 18.33 8.15 -17.28
CA VAL A 41 19.31 7.36 -16.51
C VAL A 41 20.57 7.25 -17.38
N SER A 42 21.72 7.52 -16.79
CA SER A 42 23.01 7.40 -17.46
C SER A 42 23.47 5.93 -17.46
N LYS A 43 24.27 5.58 -18.47
CA LYS A 43 24.94 4.29 -18.46
C LYS A 43 25.72 4.12 -17.15
N ASP A 44 25.67 2.90 -16.60
CA ASP A 44 26.31 2.49 -15.34
C ASP A 44 25.66 3.07 -14.06
N ASP A 45 24.63 3.95 -14.16
CA ASP A 45 23.81 4.31 -13.01
C ASP A 45 23.15 3.08 -12.41
N ILE A 46 23.11 3.04 -11.09
CA ILE A 46 22.52 1.94 -10.32
C ILE A 46 21.19 2.38 -9.72
N LEU A 47 20.15 1.61 -9.98
CA LEU A 47 18.83 1.74 -9.35
C LEU A 47 18.56 0.53 -8.47
N TYR A 48 18.00 0.78 -7.29
CA TYR A 48 17.60 -0.26 -6.33
C TYR A 48 16.10 -0.40 -6.33
N VAL A 49 15.64 -1.65 -6.46
CA VAL A 49 14.23 -2.02 -6.55
C VAL A 49 13.85 -2.86 -5.34
N VAL A 50 12.82 -2.44 -4.64
CA VAL A 50 12.25 -3.18 -3.51
C VAL A 50 10.77 -3.40 -3.77
N CYS A 51 10.37 -4.64 -4.04
CA CYS A 51 8.98 -5.02 -4.20
C CYS A 51 8.36 -5.33 -2.84
N GLY A 52 7.18 -4.79 -2.59
CA GLY A 52 6.42 -5.01 -1.37
C GLY A 52 6.01 -6.47 -1.19
N GLY A 53 5.98 -6.95 0.04
CA GLY A 53 5.40 -8.24 0.37
C GLY A 53 3.88 -8.16 0.42
N LYS A 54 3.17 -9.17 -0.10
CA LYS A 54 1.75 -9.36 0.15
C LYS A 54 1.49 -9.41 1.65
N GLY A 55 0.41 -8.79 2.10
CA GLY A 55 -0.07 -8.93 3.47
C GLY A 55 -0.45 -10.38 3.78
N ILE A 56 -0.24 -10.77 5.02
CA ILE A 56 -0.51 -12.16 5.45
C ILE A 56 -2.01 -12.34 5.65
N ASP A 57 -2.54 -13.40 5.03
CA ASP A 57 -3.88 -13.90 5.27
C ASP A 57 -3.79 -14.93 6.40
N THR A 58 -4.37 -14.64 7.56
CA THR A 58 -4.31 -15.59 8.67
C THR A 58 -5.43 -15.39 9.68
N ASN A 59 -5.86 -16.50 10.25
CA ASN A 59 -6.69 -16.59 11.44
C ASN A 59 -5.85 -17.02 12.66
N LYS A 60 -4.53 -16.84 12.62
CA LYS A 60 -3.59 -17.24 13.68
C LYS A 60 -2.71 -16.06 14.06
N TYR A 61 -2.43 -15.93 15.34
CA TYR A 61 -1.44 -14.97 15.87
C TYR A 61 -0.04 -15.30 15.35
N THR A 62 0.35 -14.69 14.26
CA THR A 62 1.71 -14.78 13.68
C THR A 62 2.25 -13.37 13.49
N ASP A 63 3.58 -13.21 13.47
CA ASP A 63 4.22 -11.95 13.11
C ASP A 63 3.91 -11.59 11.65
N GLY A 64 2.85 -10.82 11.46
CA GLY A 64 2.23 -10.53 10.18
C GLY A 64 2.82 -9.35 9.41
N THR A 65 4.06 -8.91 9.70
CA THR A 65 4.69 -7.84 8.91
C THR A 65 4.98 -8.29 7.50
N SER A 66 4.46 -7.58 6.52
CA SER A 66 4.84 -7.78 5.14
C SER A 66 6.09 -6.96 4.78
N TYR A 67 6.93 -7.52 3.91
CA TYR A 67 8.17 -6.90 3.49
C TYR A 67 7.93 -5.52 2.88
N ASN A 68 8.75 -4.55 3.27
CA ASN A 68 8.70 -3.15 2.89
C ASN A 68 7.44 -2.40 3.36
N GLY A 69 7.07 -2.59 4.63
CA GLY A 69 6.32 -1.64 5.42
C GLY A 69 4.82 -1.87 5.58
N GLY A 70 4.28 -3.04 5.29
CA GLY A 70 2.92 -3.35 5.74
C GLY A 70 2.85 -3.54 7.26
N GLY A 71 1.83 -2.97 7.92
CA GLY A 71 1.58 -3.11 9.34
C GLY A 71 1.04 -4.49 9.73
N ILE A 72 0.93 -4.75 11.04
CA ILE A 72 0.34 -5.95 11.63
C ILE A 72 -1.05 -5.63 12.16
N GLY A 73 -2.05 -6.45 11.84
CA GLY A 73 -3.41 -6.35 12.36
C GLY A 73 -3.80 -7.48 13.29
N LEU A 74 -5.08 -7.50 13.66
CA LEU A 74 -5.67 -8.54 14.50
C LEU A 74 -5.44 -9.93 13.90
N GLU A 75 -5.11 -10.87 14.78
CA GLU A 75 -4.87 -12.27 14.41
C GLU A 75 -3.79 -12.46 13.34
N GLY A 76 -2.92 -11.45 13.18
CA GLY A 76 -1.80 -11.50 12.26
C GLY A 76 -2.13 -11.12 10.81
N SER A 77 -3.34 -10.62 10.51
CA SER A 77 -3.62 -10.05 9.19
C SER A 77 -2.69 -8.86 8.92
N GLY A 78 -1.96 -8.88 7.81
CA GLY A 78 -0.94 -7.86 7.51
C GLY A 78 -1.38 -6.89 6.42
N GLY A 79 -1.04 -5.61 6.53
CA GLY A 79 -1.09 -4.68 5.41
C GLY A 79 -0.09 -5.07 4.31
N GLY A 80 -0.37 -4.72 3.05
CA GLY A 80 0.55 -4.92 1.94
C GLY A 80 1.74 -3.96 2.00
N GLY A 81 2.91 -4.42 1.60
CA GLY A 81 4.12 -3.58 1.54
C GLY A 81 4.13 -2.63 0.33
N ALA A 82 4.85 -1.52 0.44
CA ALA A 82 5.12 -0.63 -0.68
C ALA A 82 6.13 -1.21 -1.67
N THR A 83 5.99 -0.90 -2.95
CA THR A 83 7.05 -1.13 -3.94
C THR A 83 7.69 0.20 -4.30
N HIS A 84 9.03 0.26 -4.31
CA HIS A 84 9.72 1.49 -4.67
C HIS A 84 10.99 1.25 -5.50
N ILE A 85 11.40 2.31 -6.21
CA ILE A 85 12.69 2.42 -6.87
C ILE A 85 13.43 3.62 -6.28
N SER A 86 14.72 3.45 -5.98
CA SER A 86 15.58 4.45 -5.35
C SER A 86 16.99 4.46 -5.95
N THR A 87 17.75 5.52 -5.64
CA THR A 87 19.17 5.64 -6.00
C THR A 87 20.12 5.17 -4.89
N ALA A 88 19.59 4.74 -3.75
CA ALA A 88 20.34 4.20 -2.63
C ALA A 88 19.69 2.92 -2.10
N THR A 89 20.46 2.13 -1.36
CA THR A 89 19.99 0.88 -0.74
C THR A 89 19.17 1.13 0.52
N GLY A 90 18.12 0.36 0.77
CA GLY A 90 17.33 0.42 2.01
C GLY A 90 15.88 0.00 1.78
N LEU A 91 15.15 -0.22 2.87
CA LEU A 91 13.70 -0.29 2.87
C LEU A 91 13.13 1.14 2.82
N LEU A 92 11.91 1.32 2.35
CA LEU A 92 11.34 2.66 2.18
C LEU A 92 11.39 3.50 3.46
N LYS A 93 11.12 2.92 4.62
CA LYS A 93 11.17 3.59 5.93
C LYS A 93 12.55 4.15 6.29
N ASP A 94 13.62 3.56 5.74
CA ASP A 94 14.99 3.94 6.04
C ASP A 94 15.39 5.27 5.35
N PHE A 95 14.57 5.75 4.41
CA PHE A 95 14.77 7.01 3.68
C PHE A 95 14.13 8.23 4.35
N VAL A 96 13.69 8.14 5.59
CA VAL A 96 13.02 9.26 6.28
C VAL A 96 13.83 10.56 6.25
N ASP A 97 15.16 10.46 6.39
CA ASP A 97 16.10 11.59 6.35
C ASP A 97 16.74 11.80 4.95
N ASN A 98 16.45 10.93 3.99
CA ASN A 98 17.00 10.99 2.62
C ASN A 98 15.94 10.69 1.55
N LYS A 99 14.78 11.34 1.66
CA LYS A 99 13.64 11.13 0.76
C LYS A 99 13.94 11.40 -0.70
N SER A 100 14.91 12.28 -0.99
CA SER A 100 15.34 12.60 -2.35
C SER A 100 15.98 11.43 -3.10
N ALA A 101 16.46 10.40 -2.40
CA ALA A 101 16.96 9.18 -3.03
C ALA A 101 15.83 8.30 -3.58
N VAL A 102 14.59 8.48 -3.15
CA VAL A 102 13.44 7.72 -3.65
C VAL A 102 12.92 8.33 -4.94
N ILE A 103 12.80 7.53 -5.99
CA ILE A 103 12.35 7.95 -7.31
C ILE A 103 10.83 7.84 -7.44
N CYS A 104 10.29 6.69 -7.10
CA CYS A 104 8.84 6.43 -7.14
C CYS A 104 8.44 5.35 -6.14
N VAL A 105 7.18 5.40 -5.71
CA VAL A 105 6.56 4.44 -4.79
C VAL A 105 5.16 4.11 -5.26
N ALA A 106 4.79 2.83 -5.22
CA ALA A 106 3.40 2.40 -5.26
C ALA A 106 3.00 1.90 -3.86
N GLY A 107 1.91 2.43 -3.32
CA GLY A 107 1.41 2.06 -2.00
C GLY A 107 0.75 0.69 -1.98
N GLY A 108 0.93 -0.03 -0.89
CA GLY A 108 0.27 -1.30 -0.60
C GLY A 108 -1.12 -1.10 0.00
N GLY A 109 -2.00 -2.08 -0.15
CA GLY A 109 -3.34 -2.10 0.44
C GLY A 109 -3.32 -2.31 1.95
N GLY A 110 -4.34 -1.80 2.65
CA GLY A 110 -4.57 -2.11 4.07
C GLY A 110 -5.07 -3.54 4.25
N SER A 111 -5.09 -4.05 5.48
CA SER A 111 -5.69 -5.35 5.77
C SER A 111 -7.12 -5.25 6.29
N ASN A 112 -7.88 -6.31 6.08
CA ASN A 112 -9.16 -6.51 6.73
C ASN A 112 -8.93 -7.04 8.14
N GLY A 113 -9.57 -6.43 9.14
CA GLY A 113 -9.60 -6.90 10.51
C GLY A 113 -11.00 -7.32 10.90
N GLY A 114 -11.21 -8.60 11.18
CA GLY A 114 -12.46 -9.13 11.69
C GLY A 114 -13.33 -9.89 10.69
N TRP A 115 -14.46 -10.33 11.16
CA TRP A 115 -15.44 -11.17 10.44
C TRP A 115 -16.22 -10.32 9.45
N ALA A 116 -15.67 -10.10 8.26
CA ALA A 116 -16.34 -9.28 7.25
C ALA A 116 -17.14 -10.18 6.29
N GLU A 117 -18.45 -10.30 6.50
CA GLU A 117 -19.38 -10.79 5.47
C GLU A 117 -19.50 -9.81 4.29
N TYR A 118 -18.91 -8.62 4.37
CA TYR A 118 -19.02 -7.55 3.39
C TYR A 118 -17.66 -7.25 2.72
N ASN A 119 -17.67 -7.21 1.39
CA ASN A 119 -16.51 -6.92 0.57
C ASN A 119 -16.18 -5.41 0.54
N PHE A 120 -15.36 -4.95 1.48
CA PHE A 120 -14.90 -3.56 1.56
C PHE A 120 -13.48 -3.33 0.97
N SER A 121 -12.92 -4.32 0.30
CA SER A 121 -11.52 -4.28 -0.20
C SER A 121 -11.18 -3.07 -1.06
N LYS A 122 -12.16 -2.50 -1.78
CA LYS A 122 -11.96 -1.31 -2.61
C LYS A 122 -11.65 -0.05 -1.80
N PHE A 123 -12.11 0.04 -0.55
CA PHE A 123 -11.97 1.22 0.29
C PHE A 123 -10.63 1.31 1.04
N GLN A 124 -9.76 0.29 0.91
CA GLN A 124 -8.49 0.20 1.64
C GLN A 124 -7.30 0.11 0.67
N SER A 125 -7.55 0.39 -0.60
CA SER A 125 -6.54 0.25 -1.66
C SER A 125 -5.37 1.19 -1.44
N GLY A 126 -4.18 0.69 -1.73
CA GLY A 126 -2.97 1.51 -1.76
C GLY A 126 -2.82 2.30 -3.06
N GLY A 127 -1.88 3.21 -3.10
CA GLY A 127 -1.52 4.00 -4.26
C GLY A 127 -2.31 5.30 -4.41
N GLY A 128 -2.14 5.97 -5.54
CA GLY A 128 -2.63 7.33 -5.71
C GLY A 128 -1.84 8.35 -4.88
N GLU A 129 -2.16 9.63 -4.99
CA GLU A 129 -1.58 10.66 -4.11
C GLU A 129 -2.04 10.46 -2.66
N VAL A 130 -3.21 9.86 -2.48
CA VAL A 130 -3.79 9.49 -1.18
C VAL A 130 -4.22 8.05 -1.26
N GLY A 131 -3.70 7.21 -0.36
CA GLY A 131 -4.20 5.85 -0.16
C GLY A 131 -5.63 5.91 0.36
N LEU A 132 -6.45 4.92 -0.01
CA LEU A 132 -7.85 4.95 0.40
C LEU A 132 -8.00 4.54 1.87
N GLY A 133 -8.78 5.31 2.61
CA GLY A 133 -9.18 5.02 3.99
C GLY A 133 -10.48 4.24 4.02
N SER A 134 -10.64 3.38 5.01
CA SER A 134 -11.86 2.60 5.19
C SER A 134 -12.77 3.21 6.25
N PRO A 135 -14.07 3.23 6.03
CA PRO A 135 -15.01 3.51 7.10
C PRO A 135 -14.95 2.42 8.17
N THR A 136 -15.18 2.77 9.41
CA THR A 136 -15.35 1.84 10.52
C THR A 136 -16.83 1.55 10.68
N HIS A 137 -17.17 0.26 10.77
CA HIS A 137 -18.52 -0.19 10.99
C HIS A 137 -18.66 -0.68 12.43
N TYR A 138 -19.67 -0.17 13.15
CA TYR A 138 -20.02 -0.60 14.50
C TYR A 138 -21.36 -1.30 14.46
N TRP A 139 -21.43 -2.52 14.96
CA TRP A 139 -22.69 -3.22 15.21
C TRP A 139 -23.15 -2.93 16.63
N TYR A 140 -24.40 -2.62 16.81
CA TYR A 140 -25.01 -2.42 18.11
C TYR A 140 -26.46 -2.92 18.10
N TRP A 141 -26.95 -3.29 19.26
CA TRP A 141 -28.36 -3.60 19.43
C TRP A 141 -29.09 -2.30 19.74
N ASP A 142 -30.10 -1.99 18.93
CA ASP A 142 -30.90 -0.80 19.15
C ASP A 142 -31.83 -0.94 20.38
N GLU A 143 -32.59 0.10 20.69
CA GLU A 143 -33.52 0.11 21.82
C GLU A 143 -34.69 -0.92 21.68
N ASN A 144 -34.90 -1.44 20.48
CA ASN A 144 -35.87 -2.50 20.19
C ASN A 144 -35.26 -3.89 20.26
N GLY A 145 -33.98 -4.03 20.50
CA GLY A 145 -33.22 -5.28 20.46
C GLY A 145 -33.00 -5.81 19.05
N GLU A 146 -33.05 -4.93 18.04
CA GLU A 146 -32.69 -5.25 16.67
C GLU A 146 -31.22 -4.89 16.40
N GLU A 147 -30.55 -5.71 15.58
CA GLU A 147 -29.16 -5.49 15.19
C GLU A 147 -29.09 -4.34 14.20
N ALA A 148 -28.36 -3.29 14.55
CA ALA A 148 -28.19 -2.11 13.72
C ALA A 148 -26.69 -1.83 13.47
N MET A 149 -26.39 -1.23 12.33
CA MET A 149 -25.02 -0.88 11.92
C MET A 149 -24.86 0.63 11.84
N PHE A 150 -23.86 1.15 12.55
CA PHE A 150 -23.43 2.53 12.44
C PHE A 150 -22.10 2.59 11.67
N THR A 151 -22.01 3.46 10.67
CA THR A 151 -20.80 3.62 9.85
C THR A 151 -20.19 4.99 10.11
N THR A 152 -18.93 5.02 10.55
CA THR A 152 -18.15 6.28 10.60
C THR A 152 -17.29 6.41 9.36
N LYS A 153 -17.12 7.64 8.89
CA LYS A 153 -16.13 7.93 7.86
C LYS A 153 -14.73 7.84 8.49
N GLY A 154 -13.98 6.77 8.18
CA GLY A 154 -12.58 6.64 8.56
C GLY A 154 -11.69 7.22 7.46
N ASP A 155 -10.80 8.13 7.80
CA ASP A 155 -9.74 8.62 6.89
C ASP A 155 -8.39 8.09 7.38
N THR A 156 -8.19 6.80 7.11
CA THR A 156 -7.01 6.04 7.56
C THR A 156 -5.92 5.95 6.49
N GLY A 157 -6.16 6.48 5.29
CA GLY A 157 -5.20 6.40 4.17
C GLY A 157 -3.94 7.25 4.37
N GLY A 158 -2.81 6.80 3.83
CA GLY A 158 -1.59 7.60 3.75
C GLY A 158 -1.72 8.74 2.72
N THR A 159 -1.06 9.87 2.96
CA THR A 159 -1.07 11.06 2.09
C THR A 159 0.33 11.40 1.57
N GLN A 160 0.51 12.55 0.91
CA GLN A 160 1.84 13.03 0.49
C GLN A 160 2.67 13.63 1.62
N THR A 161 2.04 13.99 2.74
CA THR A 161 2.69 14.72 3.85
C THR A 161 2.60 14.00 5.20
N GLY A 162 1.81 12.94 5.28
CA GLY A 162 1.58 12.19 6.54
C GLY A 162 0.57 11.08 6.38
N CYS A 163 0.25 10.44 7.48
CA CYS A 163 -0.84 9.49 7.56
C CYS A 163 -2.18 10.21 7.72
N GLY A 164 -3.29 9.53 7.44
CA GLY A 164 -4.63 10.05 7.70
C GLY A 164 -4.86 10.45 9.17
N PRO A 165 -5.88 11.26 9.47
CA PRO A 165 -6.12 11.73 10.83
C PRO A 165 -6.57 10.64 11.81
N ASP A 166 -7.29 9.62 11.32
CA ASP A 166 -7.95 8.60 12.14
C ASP A 166 -7.12 7.31 12.30
N GLY A 167 -7.31 6.60 13.41
CA GLY A 167 -6.68 5.30 13.68
C GLY A 167 -5.27 5.38 14.27
N ILE A 168 -4.62 4.20 14.39
CA ILE A 168 -3.26 4.07 14.91
C ILE A 168 -2.27 4.36 13.80
N LYS A 169 -1.41 5.33 14.04
CA LYS A 169 -0.58 5.94 13.00
C LYS A 169 0.43 4.98 12.38
N GLY A 170 0.44 4.99 11.04
CA GLY A 170 1.58 4.60 10.23
C GLY A 170 2.65 5.69 10.22
N GLY A 171 3.52 5.66 9.22
CA GLY A 171 4.57 6.65 9.05
C GLY A 171 5.15 6.64 7.64
N PHE A 172 6.24 7.37 7.45
CA PHE A 172 6.97 7.33 6.20
C PHE A 172 7.50 5.91 5.94
N GLY A 173 7.05 5.30 4.86
CA GLY A 173 7.49 3.97 4.44
C GLY A 173 6.81 2.79 5.16
N TYR A 174 5.91 3.01 6.12
CA TYR A 174 5.27 1.91 6.86
C TYR A 174 3.83 2.21 7.28
N GLY A 175 2.99 1.19 7.30
CA GLY A 175 1.63 1.23 7.79
C GLY A 175 1.51 1.03 9.29
N GLY A 176 0.43 1.52 9.88
CA GLY A 176 0.10 1.36 11.30
C GLY A 176 -0.19 -0.10 11.64
N SER A 177 0.09 -0.47 12.91
CA SER A 177 -0.16 -1.81 13.45
C SER A 177 -1.12 -1.73 14.62
N THR A 178 -1.94 -2.77 14.80
CA THR A 178 -2.93 -2.88 15.89
C THR A 178 -3.10 -4.34 16.30
N SER A 179 -3.50 -4.56 17.56
CA SER A 179 -3.88 -5.90 18.04
C SER A 179 -5.37 -6.21 17.88
N ALA A 180 -6.18 -5.26 17.40
CA ALA A 180 -7.63 -5.34 17.48
C ALA A 180 -8.37 -4.92 16.20
N GLY A 181 -7.72 -4.98 15.04
CA GLY A 181 -8.36 -4.55 13.80
C GLY A 181 -7.46 -4.72 12.58
N GLY A 182 -7.79 -4.06 11.46
CA GLY A 182 -7.01 -4.10 10.24
C GLY A 182 -5.75 -3.23 10.30
N ALA A 183 -4.65 -3.71 9.74
CA ALA A 183 -3.37 -3.02 9.63
C ALA A 183 -3.30 -2.09 8.42
N GLY A 184 -2.52 -1.03 8.53
CA GLY A 184 -2.24 -0.11 7.42
C GLY A 184 -1.28 -0.70 6.38
N GLY A 185 -1.48 -0.36 5.11
CA GLY A 185 -0.53 -0.64 4.03
C GLY A 185 0.68 0.29 4.05
N GLY A 186 1.83 -0.20 3.58
CA GLY A 186 3.03 0.61 3.37
C GLY A 186 2.88 1.59 2.20
N GLY A 187 3.59 2.71 2.21
CA GLY A 187 3.51 3.72 1.14
C GLY A 187 4.52 4.84 1.33
N TRP A 188 4.51 5.86 0.47
CA TRP A 188 5.26 7.10 0.72
C TRP A 188 5.00 7.60 2.13
N TYR A 189 3.72 7.69 2.49
CA TYR A 189 3.27 7.53 3.87
C TYR A 189 2.31 6.36 3.92
N GLY A 190 2.48 5.50 4.90
CA GLY A 190 1.62 4.34 5.08
C GLY A 190 0.24 4.73 5.59
N GLY A 191 -0.73 3.86 5.37
CA GLY A 191 -2.05 3.97 5.98
C GLY A 191 -2.00 3.70 7.48
N ASN A 192 -2.97 4.22 8.21
CA ASN A 192 -3.14 3.92 9.63
C ASN A 192 -3.78 2.55 9.81
N ALA A 193 -3.48 1.89 10.93
CA ALA A 193 -4.31 0.80 11.38
C ALA A 193 -5.63 1.36 11.96
N SER A 194 -6.67 0.56 11.92
CA SER A 194 -7.91 0.88 12.63
C SER A 194 -7.66 0.97 14.14
N GLY A 195 -8.45 1.79 14.84
CA GLY A 195 -8.42 1.88 16.30
C GLY A 195 -8.83 0.58 16.98
N GLU A 196 -8.65 0.53 18.31
CA GLU A 196 -9.10 -0.61 19.12
C GLU A 196 -10.62 -0.74 19.01
N GLY A 197 -11.07 -1.75 18.24
CA GLY A 197 -12.47 -2.17 18.17
C GLY A 197 -12.66 -3.44 18.99
N GLY A 198 -13.77 -3.52 19.71
CA GLY A 198 -14.20 -4.78 20.33
C GLY A 198 -14.66 -5.77 19.24
N VAL A 199 -14.94 -7.00 19.64
CA VAL A 199 -15.43 -8.10 18.75
C VAL A 199 -16.67 -7.77 17.90
N SER A 200 -17.36 -6.67 18.20
CA SER A 200 -18.50 -6.15 17.44
C SER A 200 -18.13 -5.05 16.42
N THR A 201 -16.85 -4.79 16.18
CA THR A 201 -16.40 -3.68 15.35
C THR A 201 -15.62 -4.21 14.16
N MET A 202 -16.16 -4.03 12.97
CA MET A 202 -15.42 -4.32 11.73
C MET A 202 -14.53 -3.12 11.41
N THR A 203 -13.24 -3.26 11.67
CA THR A 203 -12.27 -2.19 11.47
C THR A 203 -11.24 -2.62 10.44
N HIS A 204 -10.95 -1.73 9.51
CA HIS A 204 -10.05 -2.00 8.41
C HIS A 204 -8.91 -0.99 8.40
N GLY A 205 -7.72 -1.42 8.03
CA GLY A 205 -6.58 -0.52 7.86
C GLY A 205 -6.67 0.29 6.57
N GLY A 206 -6.06 1.45 6.55
CA GLY A 206 -5.96 2.28 5.33
C GLY A 206 -4.85 1.82 4.38
N GLY A 207 -4.98 2.12 3.10
CA GLY A 207 -3.92 1.94 2.12
C GLY A 207 -2.81 2.99 2.25
N GLY A 208 -1.59 2.65 1.85
CA GLY A 208 -0.48 3.61 1.77
C GLY A 208 -0.54 4.46 0.49
N SER A 209 0.01 5.67 0.51
CA SER A 209 0.09 6.55 -0.67
C SER A 209 1.22 6.15 -1.63
N GLY A 210 1.06 6.53 -2.91
CA GLY A 210 2.11 6.50 -3.92
C GLY A 210 2.98 7.76 -3.90
N TYR A 211 4.08 7.75 -4.67
CA TYR A 211 4.96 8.90 -4.90
C TYR A 211 5.59 8.81 -6.30
N ILE A 212 5.68 9.94 -6.98
CA ILE A 212 6.19 10.05 -8.34
C ILE A 212 7.14 11.23 -8.54
N GLY A 213 7.59 11.86 -7.45
CA GLY A 213 8.38 13.10 -7.52
C GLY A 213 9.75 12.98 -8.21
N GLY A 214 10.29 11.77 -8.36
CA GLY A 214 11.53 11.51 -9.10
C GLY A 214 11.34 11.21 -10.59
N LEU A 215 10.11 11.27 -11.11
CA LEU A 215 9.73 10.94 -12.49
C LEU A 215 9.17 12.14 -13.25
N THR A 216 9.22 12.07 -14.58
CA THR A 216 8.54 13.00 -15.51
C THR A 216 7.40 12.26 -16.23
N ASN A 217 6.40 13.01 -16.72
CA ASN A 217 5.19 12.43 -17.36
C ASN A 217 4.62 11.25 -16.55
N ALA A 218 4.53 11.46 -15.26
CA ALA A 218 4.26 10.42 -14.29
C ALA A 218 2.79 10.40 -13.86
N THR A 219 2.35 9.24 -13.42
CA THR A 219 1.03 9.05 -12.82
C THR A 219 1.13 8.11 -11.62
N THR A 220 0.26 8.34 -10.63
CA THR A 220 0.03 7.43 -9.52
C THR A 220 -1.47 7.18 -9.41
N ILE A 221 -1.87 5.92 -9.28
CA ILE A 221 -3.26 5.48 -9.35
C ILE A 221 -3.54 4.54 -8.18
N ASP A 222 -4.65 4.76 -7.49
CA ASP A 222 -5.08 3.89 -6.40
C ASP A 222 -5.63 2.55 -6.92
N GLY A 223 -5.53 1.51 -6.10
CA GLY A 223 -5.94 0.15 -6.44
C GLY A 223 -7.46 -0.04 -6.61
N GLY A 224 -8.28 0.97 -6.32
CA GLY A 224 -9.71 0.96 -6.66
C GLY A 224 -9.99 1.24 -8.14
N LYS A 225 -8.97 1.67 -8.89
CA LYS A 225 -9.06 2.06 -10.31
C LYS A 225 -8.32 1.10 -11.22
N THR A 226 -8.55 1.26 -12.53
CA THR A 226 -7.87 0.48 -13.58
C THR A 226 -6.56 1.16 -13.98
N PHE A 227 -5.51 0.37 -14.11
CA PHE A 227 -4.17 0.79 -14.53
C PHE A 227 -3.45 -0.32 -15.30
N PRO A 228 -2.26 -0.07 -15.91
CA PRO A 228 -1.50 -1.09 -16.61
C PRO A 228 -1.19 -2.30 -15.72
N ARG A 229 -1.29 -3.50 -16.30
CA ARG A 229 -0.95 -4.77 -15.65
C ARG A 229 0.49 -5.16 -15.98
N PRO A 230 1.27 -5.74 -15.04
CA PRO A 230 2.53 -6.40 -15.38
C PRO A 230 2.34 -7.44 -16.48
N GLY A 231 3.15 -7.36 -17.56
CA GLY A 231 3.04 -8.28 -18.69
C GLY A 231 2.02 -7.88 -19.76
N GLY A 232 1.33 -6.75 -19.61
CA GLY A 232 0.46 -6.16 -20.64
C GLY A 232 -1.03 -6.24 -20.32
N GLY A 233 -1.81 -5.39 -20.99
CA GLY A 233 -3.23 -5.18 -20.68
C GLY A 233 -3.43 -4.27 -19.48
N THR A 234 -4.59 -4.38 -18.85
CA THR A 234 -4.97 -3.61 -17.67
C THR A 234 -5.51 -4.50 -16.56
N GLU A 235 -5.42 -4.02 -15.31
CA GLU A 235 -6.03 -4.64 -14.13
C GLU A 235 -6.70 -3.58 -13.26
N GLN A 236 -7.67 -3.98 -12.46
CA GLN A 236 -8.23 -3.14 -11.39
C GLN A 236 -7.61 -3.56 -10.07
N GLY A 237 -6.69 -2.73 -9.58
CA GLY A 237 -5.94 -3.01 -8.38
C GLY A 237 -4.92 -4.15 -8.55
N HIS A 238 -3.72 -3.96 -8.02
CA HIS A 238 -2.69 -5.00 -8.06
C HIS A 238 -2.85 -5.99 -6.91
N ARG A 239 -2.85 -7.29 -7.26
CA ARG A 239 -3.00 -8.38 -6.30
C ARG A 239 -1.68 -9.14 -6.16
N ASP A 240 -1.52 -9.82 -4.99
CA ASP A 240 -0.32 -10.56 -4.63
C ASP A 240 0.85 -9.65 -4.20
N HIS A 241 2.09 -10.09 -4.39
CA HIS A 241 3.27 -9.30 -4.08
C HIS A 241 3.41 -8.10 -5.02
N GLY A 242 4.04 -7.04 -4.53
CA GLY A 242 4.39 -5.91 -5.37
C GLY A 242 5.31 -6.27 -6.53
N TYR A 243 5.29 -5.46 -7.58
CA TYR A 243 6.02 -5.71 -8.80
C TYR A 243 6.70 -4.44 -9.33
N ALA A 244 7.75 -4.57 -10.13
CA ALA A 244 8.41 -3.44 -10.78
C ALA A 244 8.90 -3.82 -12.19
N ILE A 245 8.83 -2.84 -13.11
CA ILE A 245 9.37 -2.94 -14.46
C ILE A 245 10.24 -1.71 -14.74
N ILE A 246 11.43 -1.94 -15.28
CA ILE A 246 12.30 -0.91 -15.83
C ILE A 246 12.49 -1.19 -17.31
N SER A 247 12.03 -0.29 -18.16
CA SER A 247 12.10 -0.43 -19.63
C SER A 247 12.89 0.72 -20.25
N TRP A 248 13.92 0.41 -21.04
CA TRP A 248 14.56 1.41 -21.88
C TRP A 248 13.63 1.76 -23.07
N ILE A 249 13.46 3.03 -23.34
CA ILE A 249 12.50 3.51 -24.35
C ILE A 249 13.20 4.18 -25.54
N SER A 250 14.12 5.09 -25.26
CA SER A 250 14.83 5.85 -26.29
C SER A 250 16.13 6.42 -25.76
N PRO A 251 17.06 6.83 -26.62
CA PRO A 251 18.15 7.69 -26.21
C PRO A 251 17.60 8.92 -25.48
N SER A 252 18.38 9.46 -24.52
CA SER A 252 18.07 10.78 -23.96
C SER A 252 18.20 11.84 -25.07
N LEU A 253 17.22 12.73 -25.13
CA LEU A 253 17.25 13.89 -26.02
C LEU A 253 18.23 14.93 -25.50
#